data_2bcb59b7a6f8e43af64722c34a2c1ee1
#
_entry.id   2bcb59b7a6f8e43af64722c34a2c1ee1
#
_cell.length_a   1.000
_cell.length_b   1.000
_cell.length_c   1.000
_cell.angle_alpha   90.00
_cell.angle_beta   90.00
_cell.angle_gamma   90.00
#
_symmetry.space_group_name_H-M   'P 1'
#
loop_
_entity.id
_entity.type
_entity.pdbx_description
1 polymer ?
#
loop_
_entity_poly.entity_id
_entity_poly.type
_entity_poly.pdbx_seq_one_letter_code
_entity_poly.pdbx_strand_id
1 'polypeptide(L)'
;MSKLTKIEELADRLHSTAIHLLRQVRVQDVASGLAPARLSALSVLVFGGAMSLNDLARAEQVRPPTMSRIVDALESENLIRRTVNPQDRRAVVLEATAKGTAILWQGRKRRIKFLAKHLSRLTETERKNIDAAIKAIQKAW
;
A
#
# COMPACT_ATOMS: atom_id res chain seq x y z
N MET A 1 -10.79 11.19 33.71
CA MET A 1 -10.65 10.39 32.48
C MET A 1 -11.79 9.37 32.44
N SER A 2 -12.57 9.40 31.38
CA SER A 2 -13.65 8.41 31.20
C SER A 2 -13.02 7.02 30.98
N LYS A 3 -13.61 6.01 31.65
CA LYS A 3 -13.18 4.61 31.48
C LYS A 3 -13.65 4.13 30.11
N LEU A 4 -12.73 3.61 29.29
CA LEU A 4 -13.08 3.05 27.99
C LEU A 4 -14.12 1.94 28.11
N THR A 5 -15.00 1.85 27.14
CA THR A 5 -15.89 0.70 27.00
C THR A 5 -15.10 -0.53 26.54
N LYS A 6 -15.64 -1.73 26.73
CA LYS A 6 -15.01 -2.98 26.24
C LYS A 6 -14.74 -2.97 24.73
N ILE A 7 -15.59 -2.28 23.96
CA ILE A 7 -15.39 -2.13 22.50
C ILE A 7 -14.24 -1.19 22.20
N GLU A 8 -14.14 -0.08 22.93
CA GLU A 8 -13.03 0.87 22.78
C GLU A 8 -11.69 0.24 23.19
N GLU A 9 -11.67 -0.57 24.25
CA GLU A 9 -10.48 -1.33 24.65
C GLU A 9 -10.04 -2.33 23.57
N LEU A 10 -10.98 -3.01 22.92
CA LEU A 10 -10.70 -3.91 21.81
C LEU A 10 -10.17 -3.13 20.59
N ALA A 11 -10.79 -2.00 20.27
CA ALA A 11 -10.38 -1.13 19.17
C ALA A 11 -8.96 -0.59 19.38
N ASP A 12 -8.62 -0.16 20.59
CA ASP A 12 -7.27 0.31 20.94
C ASP A 12 -6.21 -0.78 20.74
N ARG A 13 -6.48 -2.00 21.20
CA ARG A 13 -5.57 -3.14 20.98
C ARG A 13 -5.43 -3.49 19.50
N LEU A 14 -6.52 -3.49 18.75
CA LEU A 14 -6.49 -3.73 17.31
C LEU A 14 -5.68 -2.67 16.59
N HIS A 15 -5.92 -1.38 16.91
CA HIS A 15 -5.18 -0.25 16.34
C HIS A 15 -3.68 -0.37 16.61
N SER A 16 -3.28 -0.62 17.85
CA SER A 16 -1.87 -0.76 18.24
C SER A 16 -1.21 -1.95 17.54
N THR A 17 -1.90 -3.08 17.46
CA THR A 17 -1.43 -4.27 16.75
C THR A 17 -1.25 -4.02 15.26
N ALA A 18 -2.22 -3.35 14.62
CA ALA A 18 -2.16 -3.01 13.20
C ALA A 18 -0.96 -2.11 12.87
N ILE A 19 -0.71 -1.08 13.69
CA ILE A 19 0.45 -0.20 13.52
C ILE A 19 1.76 -0.98 13.68
N HIS A 20 1.85 -1.84 14.69
CA HIS A 20 3.05 -2.65 14.91
C HIS A 20 3.33 -3.60 13.74
N LEU A 21 2.33 -4.34 13.28
CA LEU A 21 2.44 -5.23 12.12
C LEU A 21 2.86 -4.46 10.87
N LEU A 22 2.25 -3.31 10.61
CA LEU A 22 2.58 -2.48 9.45
C LEU A 22 4.04 -2.02 9.48
N ARG A 23 4.56 -1.62 10.64
CA ARG A 23 5.97 -1.24 10.79
C ARG A 23 6.91 -2.41 10.50
N GLN A 24 6.61 -3.61 11.02
CA GLN A 24 7.41 -4.81 10.78
C GLN A 24 7.44 -5.20 9.30
N VAL A 25 6.29 -5.12 8.64
CA VAL A 25 6.16 -5.47 7.22
C VAL A 25 6.87 -4.45 6.32
N ARG A 26 6.81 -3.15 6.65
CA ARG A 26 7.47 -2.08 5.87
C ARG A 26 8.98 -2.23 5.78
N VAL A 27 9.63 -2.87 6.73
CA VAL A 27 11.08 -3.16 6.66
C VAL A 27 11.41 -3.96 5.39
N GLN A 28 10.47 -4.79 4.91
CA GLN A 28 10.64 -5.57 3.68
C GLN A 28 10.63 -4.71 2.41
N ASP A 29 10.13 -3.48 2.48
CA ASP A 29 10.03 -2.57 1.33
C ASP A 29 11.39 -1.94 0.98
N VAL A 30 12.33 -1.90 1.91
CA VAL A 30 13.70 -1.39 1.70
C VAL A 30 14.38 -2.10 0.52
N ALA A 31 14.12 -3.39 0.33
CA ALA A 31 14.65 -4.16 -0.79
C ALA A 31 14.16 -3.71 -2.17
N SER A 32 13.10 -2.90 -2.25
CA SER A 32 12.63 -2.31 -3.50
C SER A 32 13.57 -1.22 -4.04
N GLY A 33 14.39 -0.63 -3.17
CA GLY A 33 15.20 0.55 -3.49
C GLY A 33 14.42 1.85 -3.62
N LEU A 34 13.10 1.83 -3.42
CA LEU A 34 12.22 3.00 -3.52
C LEU A 34 11.95 3.63 -2.17
N ALA A 35 11.95 4.97 -2.13
CA ALA A 35 11.46 5.70 -0.97
C ALA A 35 9.97 5.41 -0.72
N PRO A 36 9.49 5.43 0.54
CA PRO A 36 8.10 5.08 0.87
C PRO A 36 7.05 5.83 0.06
N ALA A 37 7.22 7.13 -0.17
CA ALA A 37 6.28 7.94 -0.95
C ALA A 37 6.20 7.51 -2.42
N ARG A 38 7.34 7.10 -3.02
CA ARG A 38 7.37 6.60 -4.40
C ARG A 38 6.71 5.23 -4.51
N LEU A 39 6.98 4.35 -3.54
CA LEU A 39 6.36 3.02 -3.50
C LEU A 39 4.84 3.12 -3.31
N SER A 40 4.37 4.04 -2.48
CA SER A 40 2.95 4.30 -2.26
C SER A 40 2.27 4.79 -3.53
N ALA A 41 2.81 5.84 -4.18
CA ALA A 41 2.26 6.36 -5.43
C ALA A 41 2.23 5.30 -6.55
N LEU A 42 3.29 4.51 -6.68
CA LEU A 42 3.34 3.40 -7.63
C LEU A 42 2.26 2.35 -7.33
N SER A 43 2.01 2.05 -6.05
CA SER A 43 0.97 1.09 -5.66
C SER A 43 -0.43 1.54 -6.03
N VAL A 44 -0.72 2.84 -5.90
CA VAL A 44 -2.00 3.42 -6.32
C VAL A 44 -2.22 3.21 -7.82
N LEU A 45 -1.19 3.44 -8.65
CA LEU A 45 -1.30 3.25 -10.10
C LEU A 45 -1.42 1.77 -10.49
N VAL A 46 -0.74 0.86 -9.79
CA VAL A 46 -0.82 -0.58 -10.09
C VAL A 46 -2.19 -1.15 -9.71
N PHE A 47 -2.71 -0.81 -8.55
CA PHE A 47 -3.97 -1.37 -8.04
C PHE A 47 -5.20 -0.54 -8.41
N GLY A 48 -5.05 0.77 -8.53
CA GLY A 48 -6.13 1.69 -8.89
C GLY A 48 -6.27 1.93 -10.40
N GLY A 49 -5.29 1.52 -11.19
CA GLY A 49 -5.25 1.76 -12.63
C GLY A 49 -4.70 3.13 -13.01
N ALA A 50 -4.72 3.40 -14.31
CA ALA A 50 -4.24 4.66 -14.88
C ALA A 50 -5.09 5.85 -14.42
N MET A 51 -4.45 6.95 -14.05
CA MET A 51 -5.12 8.15 -13.58
C MET A 51 -4.33 9.43 -13.85
N SER A 52 -4.98 10.58 -13.70
CA SER A 52 -4.31 11.87 -13.81
C SER A 52 -3.37 12.16 -12.64
N LEU A 53 -2.44 13.12 -12.82
CA LEU A 53 -1.57 13.57 -11.73
C LEU A 53 -2.39 14.11 -10.54
N ASN A 54 -3.46 14.86 -10.82
CA ASN A 54 -4.30 15.42 -9.76
C ASN A 54 -5.06 14.34 -8.98
N ASP A 55 -5.54 13.31 -9.66
CA ASP A 55 -6.21 12.18 -8.99
C ASP A 55 -5.23 11.39 -8.13
N LEU A 56 -4.01 11.16 -8.62
CA LEU A 56 -2.96 10.51 -7.86
C LEU A 56 -2.55 11.35 -6.63
N ALA A 57 -2.38 12.65 -6.79
CA ALA A 57 -2.09 13.57 -5.70
C ALA A 57 -3.20 13.56 -4.62
N ARG A 58 -4.46 13.50 -5.05
CA ARG A 58 -5.63 13.41 -4.16
C ARG A 58 -5.65 12.07 -3.42
N ALA A 59 -5.41 10.95 -4.12
CA ALA A 59 -5.35 9.63 -3.52
C ALA A 59 -4.25 9.51 -2.45
N GLU A 60 -3.10 10.13 -2.67
CA GLU A 60 -1.97 10.16 -1.75
C GLU A 60 -2.04 11.31 -0.72
N GLN A 61 -3.06 12.18 -0.79
CA GLN A 61 -3.25 13.34 0.09
C GLN A 61 -2.04 14.28 0.11
N VAL A 62 -1.43 14.49 -1.05
CA VAL A 62 -0.32 15.42 -1.24
C VAL A 62 -0.68 16.49 -2.27
N ARG A 63 0.06 17.60 -2.26
CA ARG A 63 -0.13 18.67 -3.25
C ARG A 63 0.39 18.25 -4.62
N PRO A 64 -0.24 18.70 -5.74
CA PRO A 64 0.19 18.37 -7.10
C PRO A 64 1.68 18.62 -7.38
N PRO A 65 2.33 19.72 -6.93
CA PRO A 65 3.77 19.91 -7.14
C PRO A 65 4.63 18.84 -6.46
N THR A 66 4.23 18.36 -5.29
CA THR A 66 4.91 17.25 -4.61
C THR A 66 4.74 15.96 -5.39
N MET A 67 3.53 15.68 -5.85
CA MET A 67 3.25 14.49 -6.66
C MET A 67 3.99 14.55 -8.00
N SER A 68 4.11 15.71 -8.62
CA SER A 68 4.88 15.88 -9.86
C SER A 68 6.33 15.41 -9.70
N ARG A 69 6.99 15.77 -8.60
CA ARG A 69 8.36 15.31 -8.31
C ARG A 69 8.46 13.80 -8.11
N ILE A 70 7.48 13.22 -7.43
CA ILE A 70 7.41 11.77 -7.23
C ILE A 70 7.24 11.06 -8.58
N VAL A 71 6.34 11.55 -9.42
CA VAL A 71 6.06 11.04 -10.76
C VAL A 71 7.28 11.15 -11.66
N ASP A 72 7.97 12.31 -11.67
CA ASP A 72 9.19 12.51 -12.46
C ASP A 72 10.27 11.49 -12.07
N ALA A 73 10.43 11.22 -10.78
CA ALA A 73 11.39 10.22 -10.32
C ALA A 73 11.00 8.80 -10.72
N LEU A 74 9.73 8.42 -10.62
CA LEU A 74 9.23 7.11 -11.04
C LEU A 74 9.36 6.92 -12.55
N GLU A 75 9.09 7.96 -13.34
CA GLU A 75 9.23 7.94 -14.79
C GLU A 75 10.68 7.80 -15.22
N SER A 76 11.61 8.51 -14.56
CA SER A 76 13.05 8.43 -14.85
C SER A 76 13.62 7.03 -14.61
N GLU A 77 13.02 6.27 -13.70
CA GLU A 77 13.36 4.87 -13.44
C GLU A 77 12.56 3.86 -14.31
N ASN A 78 11.75 4.35 -15.25
CA ASN A 78 10.85 3.54 -16.09
C ASN A 78 9.83 2.70 -15.31
N LEU A 79 9.39 3.18 -14.15
CA LEU A 79 8.39 2.49 -13.32
C LEU A 79 6.97 2.90 -13.65
N ILE A 80 6.82 4.09 -14.19
CA ILE A 80 5.57 4.62 -14.75
C ILE A 80 5.83 5.24 -16.11
N ARG A 81 4.77 5.46 -16.87
CA ARG A 81 4.77 6.22 -18.12
C ARG A 81 3.65 7.22 -18.14
N ARG A 82 3.86 8.31 -18.88
CA ARG A 82 2.83 9.29 -19.22
C ARG A 82 2.28 8.95 -20.60
N THR A 83 0.95 8.86 -20.69
CA THR A 83 0.27 8.71 -21.97
C THR A 83 -0.67 9.89 -22.18
N VAL A 84 -0.76 10.37 -23.41
CA VAL A 84 -1.71 11.42 -23.77
C VAL A 84 -3.01 10.74 -24.14
N ASN A 85 -4.14 11.22 -23.58
CA ASN A 85 -5.43 10.72 -23.97
C ASN A 85 -5.67 11.04 -25.47
N PRO A 86 -5.95 10.04 -26.34
CA PRO A 86 -6.21 10.26 -27.75
C PRO A 86 -7.40 11.20 -28.05
N GLN A 87 -8.37 11.24 -27.11
CA GLN A 87 -9.57 12.07 -27.22
C GLN A 87 -9.39 13.48 -26.68
N ASP A 88 -8.43 13.70 -25.77
CA ASP A 88 -8.06 15.00 -25.24
C ASP A 88 -6.56 15.07 -25.00
N ARG A 89 -5.83 15.70 -25.94
CA ARG A 89 -4.37 15.86 -25.85
C ARG A 89 -3.89 16.69 -24.66
N ARG A 90 -4.80 17.36 -23.94
CA ARG A 90 -4.48 18.07 -22.70
C ARG A 90 -4.50 17.16 -21.46
N ALA A 91 -5.15 16.01 -21.56
CA ALA A 91 -5.26 15.05 -20.49
C ALA A 91 -4.09 14.05 -20.55
N VAL A 92 -3.12 14.23 -19.66
CA VAL A 92 -2.03 13.29 -19.44
C VAL A 92 -2.48 12.27 -18.40
N VAL A 93 -2.31 11.00 -18.72
CA VAL A 93 -2.63 9.87 -17.85
C VAL A 93 -1.33 9.19 -17.44
N LEU A 94 -1.23 8.90 -16.15
CA LEU A 94 -0.12 8.16 -15.56
C LEU A 94 -0.48 6.69 -15.46
N GLU A 95 0.44 5.83 -15.83
CA GLU A 95 0.23 4.39 -15.84
C GLU A 95 1.50 3.67 -15.38
N ALA A 96 1.33 2.63 -14.55
CA ALA A 96 2.44 1.78 -14.16
C ALA A 96 2.95 0.96 -15.35
N THR A 97 4.26 0.84 -15.49
CA THR A 97 4.90 -0.04 -16.46
C THR A 97 4.91 -1.49 -15.96
N ALA A 98 5.25 -2.43 -16.85
CA ALA A 98 5.50 -3.81 -16.45
C ALA A 98 6.61 -3.92 -15.40
N LYS A 99 7.67 -3.11 -15.50
CA LYS A 99 8.74 -3.03 -14.50
C LYS A 99 8.21 -2.54 -13.15
N GLY A 100 7.43 -1.45 -13.13
CA GLY A 100 6.82 -0.91 -11.92
C GLY A 100 5.89 -1.92 -11.25
N THR A 101 5.04 -2.57 -12.03
CA THR A 101 4.15 -3.63 -11.56
C THR A 101 4.94 -4.80 -10.95
N ALA A 102 6.01 -5.25 -11.61
CA ALA A 102 6.86 -6.33 -11.11
C ALA A 102 7.50 -6.00 -9.75
N ILE A 103 7.97 -4.76 -9.56
CA ILE A 103 8.55 -4.31 -8.28
C ILE A 103 7.52 -4.41 -7.15
N LEU A 104 6.29 -3.99 -7.37
CA LEU A 104 5.23 -4.10 -6.37
C LEU A 104 4.89 -5.54 -6.03
N TRP A 105 4.73 -6.40 -7.02
CA TRP A 105 4.43 -7.81 -6.78
C TRP A 105 5.56 -8.53 -6.06
N GLN A 106 6.81 -8.23 -6.38
CA GLN A 106 7.97 -8.73 -5.63
C GLN A 106 7.97 -8.25 -4.18
N GLY A 107 7.67 -6.97 -3.95
CA GLY A 107 7.51 -6.41 -2.62
C GLY A 107 6.40 -7.10 -1.82
N ARG A 108 5.23 -7.29 -2.44
CA ARG A 108 4.13 -8.04 -1.85
C ARG A 108 4.53 -9.47 -1.48
N LYS A 109 5.23 -10.17 -2.38
CA LYS A 109 5.72 -11.53 -2.14
C LYS A 109 6.66 -11.60 -0.94
N ARG A 110 7.59 -10.64 -0.81
CA ARG A 110 8.49 -10.54 0.35
C ARG A 110 7.72 -10.34 1.67
N ARG A 111 6.74 -9.41 1.69
CA ARG A 111 5.90 -9.15 2.86
C ARG A 111 5.08 -10.36 3.28
N ILE A 112 4.46 -11.04 2.32
CA ILE A 112 3.70 -12.27 2.59
C ILE A 112 4.62 -13.36 3.14
N LYS A 113 5.80 -13.57 2.55
CA LYS A 113 6.77 -14.55 3.01
C LYS A 113 7.25 -14.25 4.45
N PHE A 114 7.48 -12.98 4.75
CA PHE A 114 7.84 -12.52 6.10
C PHE A 114 6.74 -12.86 7.12
N LEU A 115 5.49 -12.49 6.82
CA LEU A 115 4.35 -12.78 7.69
C LEU A 115 4.14 -14.29 7.85
N ALA A 116 4.19 -15.06 6.77
CA ALA A 116 4.05 -16.51 6.80
C ALA A 116 5.08 -17.19 7.73
N LYS A 117 6.33 -16.71 7.69
CA LYS A 117 7.38 -17.19 8.60
C LYS A 117 7.04 -16.96 10.09
N HIS A 118 6.40 -15.82 10.42
CA HIS A 118 5.98 -15.54 11.79
C HIS A 118 4.75 -16.36 12.17
N LEU A 119 3.76 -16.44 11.29
CA LEU A 119 2.54 -17.22 11.50
C LEU A 119 2.83 -18.73 11.63
N SER A 120 3.87 -19.24 10.99
CA SER A 120 4.24 -20.65 11.12
C SER A 120 4.69 -21.06 12.53
N ARG A 121 5.07 -20.10 13.37
CA ARG A 121 5.44 -20.32 14.77
C ARG A 121 4.24 -20.47 15.70
N LEU A 122 3.07 -20.12 15.22
CA LEU A 122 1.82 -20.23 15.97
C LEU A 122 1.23 -21.62 15.84
N THR A 123 0.44 -22.01 16.83
CA THR A 123 -0.36 -23.23 16.77
C THR A 123 -1.42 -23.17 15.67
N GLU A 124 -1.92 -24.31 15.28
CA GLU A 124 -3.03 -24.38 14.30
C GLU A 124 -4.28 -23.64 14.79
N THR A 125 -4.60 -23.76 16.08
CA THR A 125 -5.73 -23.07 16.70
C THR A 125 -5.56 -21.55 16.61
N GLU A 126 -4.38 -21.03 16.94
CA GLU A 126 -4.10 -19.59 16.84
C GLU A 126 -4.21 -19.07 15.41
N ARG A 127 -3.72 -19.82 14.44
CA ARG A 127 -3.87 -19.46 13.02
C ARG A 127 -5.33 -19.44 12.57
N LYS A 128 -6.16 -20.41 13.02
CA LYS A 128 -7.61 -20.43 12.76
C LYS A 128 -8.31 -19.23 13.41
N ASN A 129 -7.91 -18.84 14.62
CA ASN A 129 -8.46 -17.67 15.30
C ASN A 129 -8.12 -16.38 14.54
N ILE A 130 -6.90 -16.25 14.01
CA ILE A 130 -6.50 -15.11 13.18
C ILE A 130 -7.31 -15.07 11.89
N ASP A 131 -7.51 -16.19 11.21
CA ASP A 131 -8.34 -16.26 9.98
C ASP A 131 -9.78 -15.83 10.25
N ALA A 132 -10.37 -16.30 11.36
CA ALA A 132 -11.70 -15.90 11.78
C ALA A 132 -11.78 -14.40 12.12
N ALA A 133 -10.77 -13.86 12.80
CA ALA A 133 -10.68 -12.42 13.10
C ALA A 133 -10.56 -11.57 11.85
N ILE A 134 -9.75 -11.98 10.87
CA ILE A 134 -9.62 -11.29 9.58
C ILE A 134 -10.97 -11.24 8.86
N LYS A 135 -11.70 -12.36 8.79
CA LYS A 135 -13.04 -12.42 8.18
C LYS A 135 -14.03 -11.50 8.88
N ALA A 136 -14.00 -11.46 10.21
CA ALA A 136 -14.85 -10.57 11.01
C ALA A 136 -14.54 -9.09 10.73
N ILE A 137 -13.25 -8.71 10.68
CA ILE A 137 -12.82 -7.36 10.36
C ILE A 137 -13.28 -6.96 8.95
N GLN A 138 -13.07 -7.81 7.95
CA GLN A 138 -13.51 -7.55 6.57
C GLN A 138 -15.01 -7.38 6.43
N LYS A 139 -15.81 -8.02 7.29
CA LYS A 139 -17.26 -7.89 7.30
C LYS A 139 -17.74 -6.59 7.97
N ALA A 140 -16.91 -5.96 8.80
CA ALA A 140 -17.28 -4.76 9.55
C ALA A 140 -17.19 -3.47 8.68
N TRP A 141 -16.56 -3.52 7.50
CA TRP A 141 -16.44 -2.47 6.49
C TRP A 141 -16.98 -2.93 5.15
#